data_3bf37abd085238968f7c5d5009fd5b55
#
_entry.id   3bf37abd085238968f7c5d5009fd5b55
#
_cell.length_a   1.000
_cell.length_b   1.000
_cell.length_c   1.000
_cell.angle_alpha   90.00
_cell.angle_beta   90.00
_cell.angle_gamma   90.00
#
_symmetry.space_group_name_H-M   'P 1'
#
loop_
_entity.id
_entity.type
_entity.pdbx_description
1 polymer ?
#
loop_
_entity_poly.entity_id
_entity_poly.type
_entity_poly.pdbx_seq_one_letter_code
_entity_poly.pdbx_strand_id
1 'polypeptide(L)'
;MSASPAGGGIHAGNAPKAVGSYPHARRVGNLLFLSGIGPRDPATDAIPGNELFADGRVRGYDIRAQARAVFANVRAVLEASGARWEDLVDVTVFLTDMARDFTAYNEVWAEHFPDPARAPCRTTLGIAALPTPIAIELKCIAVAGGASAD
;
A
#
# COMPACT_ATOMS: atom_id res chain seq x y z
N MET A 1 3.88 -2.78 36.19
CA MET A 1 4.00 -1.97 34.98
C MET A 1 3.21 -2.62 33.88
N SER A 2 2.22 -1.92 33.34
CA SER A 2 1.43 -2.49 32.26
C SER A 2 2.09 -2.22 30.93
N ALA A 3 2.04 -3.21 30.05
CA ALA A 3 2.54 -3.03 28.69
C ALA A 3 1.56 -2.17 27.89
N SER A 4 2.08 -1.40 26.95
CA SER A 4 1.23 -0.69 26.02
C SER A 4 0.43 -1.67 25.17
N PRO A 5 -0.86 -1.42 24.91
CA PRO A 5 -1.63 -2.28 24.03
C PRO A 5 -1.13 -2.23 22.58
N ALA A 6 -0.39 -1.19 22.22
CA ALA A 6 0.15 -1.09 20.89
C ALA A 6 1.60 -1.54 20.86
N GLY A 7 1.94 -2.35 19.91
CA GLY A 7 3.31 -2.78 19.68
C GLY A 7 4.18 -1.67 19.14
N GLY A 8 5.50 -1.89 19.11
CA GLY A 8 6.44 -0.98 18.50
C GLY A 8 6.28 -0.90 17.00
N GLY A 9 6.99 0.02 16.39
CA GLY A 9 6.99 0.17 14.94
C GLY A 9 7.62 -1.02 14.24
N ILE A 10 7.02 -1.43 13.14
CA ILE A 10 7.51 -2.51 12.29
C ILE A 10 8.12 -1.89 11.04
N HIS A 11 9.35 -2.30 10.71
CA HIS A 11 10.04 -1.83 9.52
C HIS A 11 10.31 -3.01 8.59
N ALA A 12 9.87 -2.90 7.35
CA ALA A 12 10.06 -3.94 6.36
C ALA A 12 11.29 -3.61 5.52
N GLY A 13 12.26 -4.52 5.50
CA GLY A 13 13.50 -4.28 4.76
C GLY A 13 13.34 -4.33 3.25
N ASN A 14 12.27 -4.94 2.77
CA ASN A 14 11.98 -5.07 1.34
C ASN A 14 10.82 -4.19 0.88
N ALA A 15 10.48 -3.17 1.63
CA ALA A 15 9.52 -2.14 1.25
C ALA A 15 10.24 -0.80 1.13
N PRO A 16 9.68 0.17 0.39
CA PRO A 16 10.29 1.50 0.29
C PRO A 16 10.44 2.15 1.65
N LYS A 17 11.54 2.87 1.86
CA LYS A 17 11.74 3.58 3.11
C LYS A 17 10.70 4.65 3.31
N ALA A 18 10.27 4.83 4.56
CA ALA A 18 9.34 5.90 4.89
C ALA A 18 9.94 7.26 4.55
N VAL A 19 9.10 8.16 4.04
CA VAL A 19 9.54 9.52 3.70
C VAL A 19 9.48 10.47 4.90
N GLY A 20 9.25 9.96 6.07
CA GLY A 20 9.18 10.74 7.30
C GLY A 20 9.42 9.86 8.53
N SER A 21 9.15 10.42 9.69
CA SER A 21 9.41 9.73 10.96
C SER A 21 8.21 8.87 11.33
N TYR A 22 8.09 7.72 10.71
CA TYR A 22 7.04 6.74 11.01
C TYR A 22 7.45 5.34 10.52
N PRO A 23 6.90 4.28 11.14
CA PRO A 23 7.17 2.91 10.72
C PRO A 23 6.32 2.51 9.52
N HIS A 24 6.60 1.34 8.95
CA HIS A 24 5.74 0.77 7.92
C HIS A 24 4.41 0.29 8.50
N ALA A 25 4.42 -0.21 9.73
CA ALA A 25 3.22 -0.72 10.38
C ALA A 25 3.32 -0.69 11.89
N ARG A 26 2.17 -0.75 12.54
CA ARG A 26 2.06 -0.96 13.99
C ARG A 26 0.94 -1.93 14.28
N ARG A 27 1.12 -2.72 15.33
CA ARG A 27 0.12 -3.69 15.76
C ARG A 27 -0.60 -3.22 17.01
N VAL A 28 -1.92 -3.40 17.06
CA VAL A 28 -2.75 -3.13 18.24
C VAL A 28 -3.64 -4.36 18.42
N GLY A 29 -3.36 -5.14 19.46
CA GLY A 29 -4.02 -6.44 19.60
C GLY A 29 -3.71 -7.32 18.40
N ASN A 30 -4.73 -7.79 17.71
CA ASN A 30 -4.54 -8.54 16.47
C ASN A 30 -4.82 -7.68 15.22
N LEU A 31 -4.97 -6.38 15.38
CA LEU A 31 -5.09 -5.47 14.23
C LEU A 31 -3.71 -4.93 13.85
N LEU A 32 -3.49 -4.84 12.56
CA LEU A 32 -2.26 -4.33 12.00
C LEU A 32 -2.58 -3.10 11.16
N PHE A 33 -2.02 -1.97 11.55
CA PHE A 33 -2.21 -0.71 10.84
C PHE A 33 -0.96 -0.44 10.01
N LEU A 34 -1.12 -0.31 8.70
CA LEU A 34 -0.01 0.05 7.83
C LEU A 34 -0.04 1.57 7.61
N SER A 35 1.14 2.17 7.54
CA SER A 35 1.25 3.54 7.04
C SER A 35 0.89 3.57 5.55
N GLY A 36 0.65 4.74 5.00
CA GLY A 36 0.40 4.86 3.57
C GLY A 36 1.56 4.29 2.77
N ILE A 37 1.26 3.43 1.81
CA ILE A 37 2.26 2.74 1.00
C ILE A 37 2.08 3.18 -0.45
N GLY A 38 3.16 3.57 -1.08
CA GLY A 38 3.19 3.93 -2.49
C GLY A 38 3.93 2.92 -3.35
N PRO A 39 4.05 3.19 -4.65
CA PRO A 39 4.62 2.25 -5.61
C PRO A 39 6.13 2.33 -5.80
N ARG A 40 6.87 3.12 -5.00
CA ARG A 40 8.31 3.24 -5.20
C ARG A 40 9.00 1.89 -5.12
N ASP A 41 9.99 1.68 -5.98
CA ASP A 41 10.80 0.47 -5.94
C ASP A 41 11.67 0.48 -4.67
N PRO A 42 11.65 -0.58 -3.86
CA PRO A 42 12.39 -0.59 -2.59
C PRO A 42 13.91 -0.47 -2.73
N ALA A 43 14.44 -0.89 -3.87
CA ALA A 43 15.89 -0.91 -4.07
C ALA A 43 16.41 0.39 -4.69
N THR A 44 15.61 1.04 -5.52
CA THR A 44 16.09 2.16 -6.35
C THR A 44 15.34 3.47 -6.08
N ASP A 45 14.20 3.43 -5.39
CA ASP A 45 13.26 4.54 -5.22
C ASP A 45 12.61 4.99 -6.53
N ALA A 46 12.89 4.35 -7.64
CA ALA A 46 12.24 4.66 -8.90
C ALA A 46 10.74 4.30 -8.83
N ILE A 47 9.95 5.01 -9.59
CA ILE A 47 8.51 4.75 -9.65
C ILE A 47 8.22 4.01 -10.94
N PRO A 48 7.79 2.74 -10.85
CA PRO A 48 7.52 1.94 -12.05
C PRO A 48 6.50 2.62 -12.95
N GLY A 49 6.78 2.62 -14.23
CA GLY A 49 5.88 3.20 -15.23
C GLY A 49 5.98 4.71 -15.39
N ASN A 50 6.78 5.41 -14.59
CA ASN A 50 6.95 6.83 -14.79
C ASN A 50 7.87 7.10 -15.98
N GLU A 51 7.46 8.04 -16.82
CA GLU A 51 8.29 8.61 -17.88
C GLU A 51 8.70 9.99 -17.43
N LEU A 52 9.98 10.30 -17.57
CA LEU A 52 10.52 11.56 -17.08
C LEU A 52 11.00 12.44 -18.22
N PHE A 53 10.84 13.75 -18.05
CA PHE A 53 11.56 14.74 -18.85
C PHE A 53 13.05 14.72 -18.47
N ALA A 54 13.88 15.37 -19.28
CA ALA A 54 15.30 15.44 -19.02
C ALA A 54 15.65 16.13 -17.69
N ASP A 55 14.76 16.99 -17.19
CA ASP A 55 14.95 17.69 -15.91
C ASP A 55 14.40 16.90 -14.72
N GLY A 56 13.94 15.67 -14.93
CA GLY A 56 13.45 14.83 -13.86
C GLY A 56 11.96 14.96 -13.55
N ARG A 57 11.26 15.90 -14.16
CA ARG A 57 9.81 16.01 -13.94
C ARG A 57 9.10 14.85 -14.62
N VAL A 58 7.96 14.45 -14.06
CA VAL A 58 7.16 13.37 -14.62
C VAL A 58 6.44 13.86 -15.87
N ARG A 59 6.70 13.22 -17.00
CA ARG A 59 6.03 13.49 -18.27
C ARG A 59 4.74 12.68 -18.39
N GLY A 60 4.75 11.48 -17.90
CA GLY A 60 3.61 10.58 -17.93
C GLY A 60 3.86 9.38 -17.02
N TYR A 61 2.83 8.57 -16.80
CA TYR A 61 2.97 7.38 -15.97
C TYR A 61 2.00 6.28 -16.43
N ASP A 62 2.27 5.07 -15.96
CA ASP A 62 1.44 3.90 -16.20
C ASP A 62 0.80 3.49 -14.89
N ILE A 63 -0.50 3.75 -14.73
CA ILE A 63 -1.21 3.45 -13.48
C ILE A 63 -1.24 1.94 -13.20
N ARG A 64 -1.27 1.09 -14.22
CA ARG A 64 -1.25 -0.36 -14.00
C ARG A 64 0.08 -0.80 -13.39
N ALA A 65 1.19 -0.27 -13.88
CA ALA A 65 2.49 -0.56 -13.32
C ALA A 65 2.59 -0.06 -11.88
N GLN A 66 2.11 1.14 -11.60
CA GLN A 66 2.11 1.67 -10.25
C GLN A 66 1.19 0.87 -9.32
N ALA A 67 0.02 0.48 -9.77
CA ALA A 67 -0.90 -0.32 -8.97
C ALA A 67 -0.29 -1.67 -8.60
N ARG A 68 0.33 -2.36 -9.55
CA ARG A 68 1.01 -3.63 -9.25
C ARG A 68 2.17 -3.45 -8.28
N ALA A 69 2.91 -2.37 -8.43
CA ALA A 69 4.03 -2.07 -7.54
C ALA A 69 3.57 -1.76 -6.13
N VAL A 70 2.50 -0.97 -5.96
CA VAL A 70 2.01 -0.65 -4.63
C VAL A 70 1.45 -1.90 -3.94
N PHE A 71 0.79 -2.79 -4.68
CA PHE A 71 0.31 -4.05 -4.11
C PHE A 71 1.48 -4.93 -3.66
N ALA A 72 2.56 -4.99 -4.43
CA ALA A 72 3.75 -5.73 -4.03
C ALA A 72 4.38 -5.14 -2.76
N ASN A 73 4.42 -3.80 -2.64
CA ASN A 73 4.97 -3.15 -1.46
C ASN A 73 4.09 -3.38 -0.22
N VAL A 74 2.77 -3.35 -0.38
CA VAL A 74 1.85 -3.69 0.73
C VAL A 74 2.08 -5.13 1.18
N ARG A 75 2.21 -6.07 0.23
CA ARG A 75 2.48 -7.46 0.56
C ARG A 75 3.78 -7.61 1.34
N ALA A 76 4.82 -6.89 0.96
CA ALA A 76 6.10 -6.93 1.66
C ALA A 76 5.97 -6.46 3.12
N VAL A 77 5.20 -5.41 3.36
CA VAL A 77 4.96 -4.93 4.72
C VAL A 77 4.13 -5.92 5.53
N LEU A 78 3.10 -6.52 4.92
CA LEU A 78 2.30 -7.54 5.59
C LEU A 78 3.17 -8.72 6.01
N GLU A 79 3.99 -9.24 5.11
CA GLU A 79 4.85 -10.39 5.40
C GLU A 79 5.86 -10.07 6.49
N ALA A 80 6.46 -8.90 6.46
CA ALA A 80 7.38 -8.46 7.52
C ALA A 80 6.67 -8.30 8.87
N SER A 81 5.36 -8.14 8.84
CA SER A 81 4.54 -7.97 10.04
C SER A 81 3.89 -9.27 10.51
N GLY A 82 4.17 -10.39 9.85
CA GLY A 82 3.59 -11.68 10.20
C GLY A 82 2.16 -11.87 9.70
N ALA A 83 1.76 -11.12 8.70
CA ALA A 83 0.43 -11.22 8.10
C ALA A 83 0.52 -11.68 6.65
N ARG A 84 -0.62 -12.06 6.11
CA ARG A 84 -0.75 -12.51 4.73
C ARG A 84 -1.60 -11.54 3.94
N TRP A 85 -1.53 -11.64 2.63
CA TRP A 85 -2.37 -10.84 1.73
C TRP A 85 -3.86 -10.98 2.06
N GLU A 86 -4.27 -12.22 2.39
CA GLU A 86 -5.66 -12.53 2.72
C GLU A 86 -6.13 -11.95 4.04
N ASP A 87 -5.22 -11.45 4.86
CA ASP A 87 -5.54 -10.84 6.14
C ASP A 87 -5.95 -9.37 6.03
N LEU A 88 -5.87 -8.78 4.84
CA LEU A 88 -6.34 -7.42 4.62
C LEU A 88 -7.85 -7.33 4.82
N VAL A 89 -8.30 -6.36 5.60
CA VAL A 89 -9.72 -6.16 5.89
C VAL A 89 -10.25 -4.82 5.43
N ASP A 90 -9.40 -3.81 5.31
CA ASP A 90 -9.83 -2.48 4.89
C ASP A 90 -8.72 -1.77 4.12
N VAL A 91 -9.05 -1.21 2.98
CA VAL A 91 -8.09 -0.50 2.13
C VAL A 91 -8.71 0.81 1.66
N THR A 92 -8.01 1.90 1.92
CA THR A 92 -8.33 3.18 1.31
C THR A 92 -7.31 3.44 0.20
N VAL A 93 -7.82 3.72 -1.00
CA VAL A 93 -7.00 3.96 -2.18
C VAL A 93 -7.08 5.43 -2.53
N PHE A 94 -5.91 6.07 -2.67
CA PHE A 94 -5.80 7.46 -3.06
C PHE A 94 -5.29 7.54 -4.50
N LEU A 95 -6.03 8.21 -5.37
CA LEU A 95 -5.64 8.43 -6.76
C LEU A 95 -5.51 9.93 -7.02
N THR A 96 -4.48 10.33 -7.75
CA THR A 96 -4.29 11.74 -8.09
C THR A 96 -5.09 12.15 -9.35
N ASP A 97 -5.58 11.21 -10.12
CA ASP A 97 -6.41 11.47 -11.29
C ASP A 97 -7.46 10.38 -11.45
N MET A 98 -8.57 10.55 -10.76
CA MET A 98 -9.65 9.56 -10.72
C MET A 98 -10.20 9.28 -12.11
N ALA A 99 -10.48 10.31 -12.88
CA ALA A 99 -11.11 10.15 -14.20
C ALA A 99 -10.21 9.38 -15.17
N ARG A 100 -8.91 9.61 -15.08
CA ARG A 100 -7.94 8.93 -15.93
C ARG A 100 -7.70 7.49 -15.50
N ASP A 101 -7.61 7.25 -14.18
CA ASP A 101 -6.98 6.04 -13.67
C ASP A 101 -7.92 5.01 -13.07
N PHE A 102 -9.16 5.38 -12.74
CA PHE A 102 -10.02 4.46 -11.98
C PHE A 102 -10.23 3.12 -12.68
N THR A 103 -10.57 3.13 -13.96
CA THR A 103 -10.89 1.89 -14.68
C THR A 103 -9.70 0.92 -14.71
N ALA A 104 -8.53 1.43 -15.04
CA ALA A 104 -7.33 0.59 -15.16
C ALA A 104 -6.87 0.08 -13.79
N TYR A 105 -6.88 0.93 -12.77
CA TYR A 105 -6.57 0.51 -11.43
C TYR A 105 -7.57 -0.55 -10.92
N ASN A 106 -8.84 -0.34 -11.20
CA ASN A 106 -9.88 -1.25 -10.75
C ASN A 106 -9.73 -2.66 -11.37
N GLU A 107 -9.25 -2.72 -12.59
CA GLU A 107 -8.94 -4.02 -13.22
C GLU A 107 -7.77 -4.71 -12.52
N VAL A 108 -6.72 -3.98 -12.17
CA VAL A 108 -5.58 -4.54 -11.43
C VAL A 108 -6.02 -4.98 -10.03
N TRP A 109 -6.91 -4.22 -9.39
CA TRP A 109 -7.48 -4.62 -8.10
C TRP A 109 -8.15 -5.99 -8.23
N ALA A 110 -8.98 -6.19 -9.26
CA ALA A 110 -9.68 -7.45 -9.45
C ALA A 110 -8.73 -8.63 -9.69
N GLU A 111 -7.57 -8.38 -10.28
CA GLU A 111 -6.55 -9.42 -10.44
C GLU A 111 -6.02 -9.89 -9.08
N HIS A 112 -5.94 -8.99 -8.10
CA HIS A 112 -5.38 -9.28 -6.79
C HIS A 112 -6.44 -9.71 -5.77
N PHE A 113 -7.69 -9.34 -6.00
CA PHE A 113 -8.82 -9.70 -5.15
C PHE A 113 -9.96 -10.22 -6.04
N PRO A 114 -9.81 -11.43 -6.59
CA PRO A 114 -10.79 -11.95 -7.55
C PRO A 114 -12.13 -12.36 -6.93
N ASP A 115 -12.15 -12.63 -5.63
CA ASP A 115 -13.36 -13.05 -4.93
C ASP A 115 -13.84 -11.90 -4.04
N PRO A 116 -14.94 -11.21 -4.42
CA PRO A 116 -15.41 -10.08 -3.62
C PRO A 116 -15.90 -10.48 -2.21
N ALA A 117 -16.21 -11.74 -1.99
CA ALA A 117 -16.61 -12.18 -0.65
C ALA A 117 -15.42 -12.23 0.32
N ARG A 118 -14.21 -12.26 -0.20
CA ARG A 118 -12.98 -12.35 0.60
C ARG A 118 -12.10 -11.12 0.48
N ALA A 119 -12.47 -10.20 -0.38
CA ALA A 119 -11.72 -8.96 -0.56
C ALA A 119 -11.89 -8.04 0.65
N PRO A 120 -10.94 -7.16 0.92
CA PRO A 120 -11.13 -6.15 1.96
C PRO A 120 -12.21 -5.15 1.56
N CYS A 121 -12.77 -4.48 2.55
CA CYS A 121 -13.56 -3.28 2.29
C CYS A 121 -12.68 -2.27 1.56
N ARG A 122 -13.26 -1.45 0.72
CA ARG A 122 -12.47 -0.49 -0.07
C ARG A 122 -13.18 0.85 -0.19
N THR A 123 -12.40 1.92 -0.04
CA THR A 123 -12.83 3.28 -0.39
C THR A 123 -11.77 3.86 -1.32
N THR A 124 -12.20 4.45 -2.44
CA THR A 124 -11.29 5.09 -3.39
C THR A 124 -11.55 6.59 -3.41
N LEU A 125 -10.52 7.39 -3.23
CA LEU A 125 -10.61 8.85 -3.14
C LEU A 125 -9.71 9.49 -4.19
N GLY A 126 -10.21 10.56 -4.80
CA GLY A 126 -9.41 11.44 -5.63
C GLY A 126 -8.80 12.55 -4.77
N ILE A 127 -7.51 12.79 -4.89
CA ILE A 127 -6.79 13.77 -4.09
C ILE A 127 -5.93 14.65 -4.97
N ALA A 128 -5.49 15.78 -4.43
CA ALA A 128 -4.74 16.76 -5.22
C ALA A 128 -3.30 16.32 -5.51
N ALA A 129 -2.61 15.73 -4.55
CA ALA A 129 -1.22 15.33 -4.70
C ALA A 129 -0.80 14.37 -3.59
N LEU A 130 0.30 13.68 -3.80
CA LEU A 130 0.94 12.81 -2.82
C LEU A 130 2.38 13.31 -2.58
N PRO A 131 3.02 12.92 -1.46
CA PRO A 131 4.35 13.46 -1.11
C PRO A 131 5.47 13.18 -2.10
N THR A 132 5.35 12.14 -2.91
CA THR A 132 6.31 11.82 -3.97
C THR A 132 5.56 11.80 -5.30
N PRO A 133 6.23 11.81 -6.45
CA PRO A 133 5.53 11.89 -7.74
C PRO A 133 4.88 10.56 -8.14
N ILE A 134 4.00 10.07 -7.29
CA ILE A 134 3.23 8.85 -7.48
C ILE A 134 1.77 9.19 -7.77
N ALA A 135 1.07 8.30 -8.44
CA ALA A 135 -0.33 8.50 -8.81
C ALA A 135 -1.30 7.70 -7.94
N ILE A 136 -0.79 6.81 -7.10
CA ILE A 136 -1.60 5.95 -6.25
C ILE A 136 -0.89 5.70 -4.92
N GLU A 137 -1.68 5.63 -3.84
CA GLU A 137 -1.20 5.22 -2.53
C GLU A 137 -2.30 4.43 -1.84
N LEU A 138 -1.94 3.47 -1.00
CA LEU A 138 -2.88 2.67 -0.24
C LEU A 138 -2.67 2.85 1.26
N LYS A 139 -3.77 2.97 2.01
CA LYS A 139 -3.81 2.87 3.46
C LYS A 139 -4.54 1.58 3.82
N CYS A 140 -3.88 0.69 4.53
CA CYS A 140 -4.39 -0.66 4.78
C CYS A 140 -4.51 -0.98 6.27
N ILE A 141 -5.50 -1.79 6.60
CA ILE A 141 -5.65 -2.41 7.91
C ILE A 141 -5.80 -3.92 7.67
N ALA A 142 -5.11 -4.72 8.48
CA ALA A 142 -5.15 -6.18 8.39
C ALA A 142 -5.37 -6.78 9.78
N VAL A 143 -5.77 -8.04 9.80
CA VAL A 143 -5.84 -8.83 11.03
C VAL A 143 -4.65 -9.78 11.03
N ALA A 144 -3.75 -9.64 11.99
CA ALA A 144 -2.52 -10.41 12.01
C ALA A 144 -2.53 -11.45 13.11
N GLY A 145 -2.04 -12.61 12.77
CA GLY A 145 -1.82 -13.66 13.75
C GLY A 145 -3.06 -14.33 14.28
N GLY A 146 -4.18 -14.00 13.71
CA GLY A 146 -5.39 -14.60 14.17
C GLY A 146 -5.79 -15.81 13.47
N ALA A 147 -5.16 -16.04 12.45
CA ALA A 147 -5.66 -16.99 11.60
C ALA A 147 -5.67 -18.34 12.11
N SER A 148 -5.00 -18.55 13.03
CA SER A 148 -4.96 -19.84 13.48
C SER A 148 -6.20 -20.41 13.89
N ALA A 149 -7.11 -19.74 13.88
CA ALA A 149 -8.20 -20.23 14.25
C ALA A 149 -8.52 -21.41 13.72
N ASP A 150 -8.44 -22.18 13.78
CA ASP A 150 -8.90 -23.16 13.32
C ASP A 150 -10.11 -23.36 13.16
#